data_1276ba25ca21538a32e50562d680c0bd
#
_entry.id   1276ba25ca21538a32e50562d680c0bd
#
_cell.length_a   1.000
_cell.length_b   1.000
_cell.length_c   1.000
_cell.angle_alpha   90.00
_cell.angle_beta   90.00
_cell.angle_gamma   90.00
#
_symmetry.space_group_name_H-M   'P 1'
#
loop_
_entity.id
_entity.type
_entity.pdbx_description
1 polymer ?
#
loop_
_entity_poly.entity_id
_entity_poly.type
_entity_poly.pdbx_seq_one_letter_code
_entity_poly.pdbx_strand_id
1 'polypeptide(L)'
;DVPFFIFGKNAHASGIGDVLIEAKSSSKKKYLLLFPQIHSSTKKLFSQWDKLSKYSQNKILKNEENSFLPLFLQNNQDIKETFNQLNDLCSLKLSGTGSTMFFVYENKSEIEKTLKKIPSKWRHSFCEPLQCSPLLTYLT
;
A
#
# COMPACT_ATOMS: atom_id res chain seq x y z
N ASP A 1 11.72 -5.40 6.43
CA ASP A 1 10.74 -6.40 5.89
C ASP A 1 11.26 -7.83 5.96
N VAL A 2 12.59 -8.06 5.78
CA VAL A 2 13.18 -9.42 5.76
C VAL A 2 12.83 -10.24 7.00
N PRO A 3 12.96 -9.74 8.25
CA PRO A 3 12.59 -10.50 9.44
C PRO A 3 11.13 -10.96 9.43
N PHE A 4 10.20 -10.13 8.95
CA PHE A 4 8.79 -10.48 8.86
C PHE A 4 8.54 -11.62 7.88
N PHE A 5 9.17 -11.60 6.71
CA PHE A 5 9.02 -12.68 5.72
C PHE A 5 9.61 -14.02 6.20
N ILE A 6 10.71 -13.96 6.96
CA ILE A 6 11.28 -15.17 7.60
C ILE A 6 10.38 -15.68 8.72
N PHE A 7 9.80 -14.78 9.53
CA PHE A 7 8.86 -15.13 10.59
C PHE A 7 7.60 -15.84 10.04
N GLY A 8 7.13 -15.41 8.89
CA GLY A 8 6.12 -16.07 8.07
C GLY A 8 4.70 -16.11 8.67
N LYS A 9 4.43 -15.34 9.72
CA LYS A 9 3.13 -15.24 10.38
C LYS A 9 2.72 -13.78 10.54
N ASN A 10 1.43 -13.55 10.82
CA ASN A 10 0.98 -12.21 11.21
C ASN A 10 1.70 -11.80 12.50
N ALA A 11 2.21 -10.57 12.54
CA ALA A 11 3.00 -10.09 13.66
C ALA A 11 2.80 -8.60 13.93
N HIS A 12 2.95 -8.23 15.20
CA HIS A 12 3.30 -6.87 15.59
C HIS A 12 4.81 -6.71 15.53
N ALA A 13 5.27 -5.72 14.78
CA ALA A 13 6.69 -5.41 14.65
C ALA A 13 7.04 -4.17 15.49
N SER A 14 8.19 -4.19 16.15
CA SER A 14 8.75 -3.07 16.90
C SER A 14 10.25 -2.94 16.63
N GLY A 15 10.88 -1.92 17.25
CA GLY A 15 12.28 -1.60 16.98
C GLY A 15 12.44 -1.08 15.54
N ILE A 16 13.39 -1.62 14.83
CA ILE A 16 13.61 -1.35 13.39
C ILE A 16 12.87 -2.38 12.50
N GLY A 17 11.87 -3.08 13.05
CA GLY A 17 11.14 -4.15 12.36
C GLY A 17 11.76 -5.54 12.58
N ASP A 18 12.61 -5.68 13.58
CA ASP A 18 13.35 -6.89 13.93
C ASP A 18 12.75 -7.65 15.12
N VAL A 19 12.00 -6.98 15.99
CA VAL A 19 11.28 -7.61 17.11
C VAL A 19 9.86 -7.91 16.66
N LEU A 20 9.55 -9.20 16.48
CA LEU A 20 8.27 -9.68 15.97
C LEU A 20 7.53 -10.50 17.04
N ILE A 21 6.29 -10.15 17.29
CA ILE A 21 5.38 -10.88 18.19
C ILE A 21 4.19 -11.34 17.37
N GLU A 22 3.89 -12.65 17.40
CA GLU A 22 2.77 -13.23 16.66
C GLU A 22 1.46 -12.53 17.01
N ALA A 23 0.72 -12.11 15.98
CA ALA A 23 -0.58 -11.47 16.09
C ALA A 23 -1.64 -12.31 15.38
N LYS A 24 -2.78 -12.55 16.04
CA LYS A 24 -3.92 -13.18 15.40
C LYS A 24 -4.72 -12.12 14.65
N SER A 25 -4.95 -12.35 13.36
CA SER A 25 -5.84 -11.50 12.55
C SER A 25 -7.09 -12.29 12.20
N SER A 26 -8.25 -11.75 12.58
CA SER A 26 -9.57 -12.26 12.16
C SER A 26 -10.20 -11.34 11.10
N SER A 27 -9.40 -10.55 10.41
CA SER A 27 -9.89 -9.56 9.45
C SER A 27 -10.61 -10.23 8.29
N LYS A 28 -11.86 -9.81 8.03
CA LYS A 28 -12.63 -10.15 6.83
C LYS A 28 -12.26 -9.27 5.63
N LYS A 29 -11.30 -8.37 5.81
CA LYS A 29 -10.88 -7.42 4.78
C LYS A 29 -10.23 -8.14 3.61
N LYS A 30 -10.58 -7.71 2.42
CA LYS A 30 -10.02 -8.12 1.14
C LYS A 30 -9.35 -6.94 0.48
N TYR A 31 -8.51 -7.22 -0.50
CA TYR A 31 -7.72 -6.18 -1.17
C TYR A 31 -7.91 -6.27 -2.68
N LEU A 32 -8.09 -5.11 -3.31
CA LEU A 32 -7.99 -4.96 -4.75
C LEU A 32 -6.71 -4.19 -5.05
N LEU A 33 -5.71 -4.87 -5.61
CA LEU A 33 -4.44 -4.28 -6.00
C LEU A 33 -4.56 -3.69 -7.40
N LEU A 34 -3.99 -2.51 -7.61
CA LEU A 34 -3.89 -1.81 -8.89
C LEU A 34 -2.42 -1.61 -9.28
N PHE A 35 -2.10 -1.88 -10.55
CA PHE A 35 -0.76 -1.77 -11.10
C PHE A 35 -0.76 -0.77 -12.27
N PRO A 36 -0.45 0.51 -12.04
CA PRO A 36 -0.59 1.58 -13.05
C PRO A 36 0.52 1.59 -14.11
N GLN A 37 1.30 0.51 -14.25
CA GLN A 37 2.36 0.35 -15.25
C GLN A 37 3.36 1.51 -15.34
N ILE A 38 3.66 2.13 -14.22
CA ILE A 38 4.70 3.15 -14.09
C ILE A 38 5.77 2.68 -13.12
N HIS A 39 6.99 3.18 -13.31
CA HIS A 39 8.08 2.91 -12.39
C HIS A 39 8.12 3.96 -11.29
N SER A 40 8.17 3.52 -10.03
CA SER A 40 8.43 4.40 -8.88
C SER A 40 9.81 4.10 -8.31
N SER A 41 10.65 5.13 -8.24
CA SER A 41 12.00 4.99 -7.68
C SER A 41 11.98 5.24 -6.17
N THR A 42 12.14 4.18 -5.39
CA THR A 42 12.28 4.24 -3.93
C THR A 42 13.40 5.21 -3.52
N LYS A 43 14.57 5.11 -4.15
CA LYS A 43 15.72 5.99 -3.88
C LYS A 43 15.37 7.47 -4.09
N LYS A 44 14.65 7.78 -5.19
CA LYS A 44 14.23 9.15 -5.49
C LYS A 44 13.28 9.69 -4.43
N LEU A 45 12.29 8.90 -4.02
CA LEU A 45 11.30 9.32 -3.02
C LEU A 45 11.94 9.53 -1.65
N PHE A 46 12.81 8.66 -1.20
CA PHE A 46 13.58 8.87 0.03
C PHE A 46 14.44 10.12 -0.04
N SER A 47 15.18 10.34 -1.14
CA SER A 47 15.97 11.56 -1.32
C SER A 47 15.11 12.84 -1.33
N GLN A 48 13.91 12.79 -1.88
CA GLN A 48 12.97 13.91 -1.81
C GLN A 48 12.44 14.15 -0.39
N TRP A 49 12.12 13.07 0.32
CA TRP A 49 11.71 13.12 1.71
C TRP A 49 12.76 13.78 2.61
N ASP A 50 14.03 13.37 2.46
CA ASP A 50 15.14 13.90 3.26
C ASP A 50 15.39 15.40 3.02
N LYS A 51 15.02 15.90 1.83
CA LYS A 51 15.12 17.33 1.49
C LYS A 51 13.97 18.18 2.01
N LEU A 52 12.88 17.57 2.47
CA LEU A 52 11.76 18.32 3.05
C LEU A 52 12.18 18.94 4.39
N SER A 53 11.65 20.14 4.66
CA SER A 53 11.78 20.72 6.01
C SER A 53 11.06 19.84 7.04
N LYS A 54 11.51 19.88 8.30
CA LYS A 54 10.83 19.17 9.40
C LYS A 54 9.36 19.56 9.53
N TYR A 55 9.02 20.81 9.26
CA TYR A 55 7.64 21.27 9.25
C TYR A 55 6.82 20.53 8.19
N SER A 56 7.34 20.42 6.97
CA SER A 56 6.66 19.73 5.86
C SER A 56 6.52 18.23 6.14
N GLN A 57 7.58 17.59 6.66
CA GLN A 57 7.53 16.19 7.07
C GLN A 57 6.46 15.94 8.13
N ASN A 58 6.43 16.75 9.19
CA ASN A 58 5.44 16.63 10.28
C ASN A 58 4.01 16.84 9.78
N LYS A 59 3.80 17.77 8.84
CA LYS A 59 2.49 17.98 8.21
C LYS A 59 2.02 16.75 7.44
N ILE A 60 2.91 16.12 6.67
CA ILE A 60 2.60 14.88 5.94
C ILE A 60 2.30 13.75 6.92
N LEU A 61 3.17 13.50 7.90
CA LEU A 61 3.00 12.45 8.89
C LEU A 61 1.69 12.57 9.67
N LYS A 62 1.20 13.78 9.87
CA LYS A 62 -0.07 14.04 10.58
C LYS A 62 -1.30 13.77 9.71
N ASN A 63 -1.21 14.01 8.41
CA ASN A 63 -2.37 14.03 7.52
C ASN A 63 -2.46 12.83 6.57
N GLU A 64 -1.35 12.10 6.36
CA GLU A 64 -1.27 11.01 5.39
C GLU A 64 -0.95 9.68 6.08
N GLU A 65 -1.68 8.64 5.74
CA GLU A 65 -1.38 7.28 6.18
C GLU A 65 -0.07 6.75 5.56
N ASN A 66 0.25 7.20 4.35
CA ASN A 66 1.49 6.88 3.66
C ASN A 66 2.26 8.18 3.35
N SER A 67 3.41 8.34 4.00
CA SER A 67 4.25 9.53 3.89
C SER A 67 4.78 9.81 2.48
N PHE A 68 4.86 8.78 1.62
CA PHE A 68 5.33 8.93 0.25
C PHE A 68 4.23 9.30 -0.74
N LEU A 69 2.95 9.18 -0.37
CA LEU A 69 1.83 9.45 -1.28
C LEU A 69 1.90 10.86 -1.91
N PRO A 70 2.10 11.95 -1.16
CA PRO A 70 2.17 13.29 -1.76
C PRO A 70 3.33 13.42 -2.76
N LEU A 71 4.51 12.87 -2.43
CA LEU A 71 5.68 12.90 -3.30
C LEU A 71 5.49 12.01 -4.54
N PHE A 72 4.88 10.85 -4.36
CA PHE A 72 4.54 9.97 -5.48
C PHE A 72 3.61 10.66 -6.47
N LEU A 73 2.53 11.29 -6.01
CA LEU A 73 1.58 12.01 -6.86
C LEU A 73 2.20 13.27 -7.49
N GLN A 74 3.10 13.94 -6.80
CA GLN A 74 3.85 15.07 -7.36
C GLN A 74 4.74 14.65 -8.53
N ASN A 75 5.36 13.48 -8.44
CA ASN A 75 6.21 12.94 -9.50
C ASN A 75 5.44 12.34 -10.68
N ASN A 76 4.14 12.06 -10.52
CA ASN A 76 3.32 11.33 -11.49
C ASN A 76 1.97 12.06 -11.69
N GLN A 77 2.01 13.22 -12.36
CA GLN A 77 0.83 14.08 -12.51
C GLN A 77 -0.29 13.44 -13.34
N ASP A 78 0.04 12.62 -14.32
CA ASP A 78 -0.89 11.84 -15.13
C ASP A 78 -1.65 10.77 -14.30
N ILE A 79 -1.02 10.26 -13.25
CA ILE A 79 -1.65 9.32 -12.30
C ILE A 79 -2.51 10.05 -11.28
N LYS A 80 -2.12 11.26 -10.90
CA LYS A 80 -2.75 12.03 -9.83
C LYS A 80 -4.24 12.25 -10.08
N GLU A 81 -4.63 12.60 -11.30
CA GLU A 81 -6.04 12.81 -11.63
C GLU A 81 -6.84 11.51 -11.48
N THR A 82 -6.34 10.42 -12.06
CA THR A 82 -6.96 9.10 -11.93
C THR A 82 -7.02 8.65 -10.47
N PHE A 83 -5.94 8.87 -9.70
CA PHE A 83 -5.90 8.59 -8.28
C PHE A 83 -7.03 9.31 -7.54
N ASN A 84 -7.18 10.61 -7.76
CA ASN A 84 -8.22 11.40 -7.09
C ASN A 84 -9.62 10.91 -7.46
N GLN A 85 -9.90 10.67 -8.73
CA GLN A 85 -11.19 10.15 -9.20
C GLN A 85 -11.56 8.80 -8.56
N LEU A 86 -10.58 7.90 -8.40
CA LEU A 86 -10.79 6.61 -7.77
C LEU A 86 -10.93 6.75 -6.26
N ASN A 87 -10.13 7.62 -5.63
CA ASN A 87 -10.16 7.87 -4.19
C ASN A 87 -11.46 8.51 -3.73
N ASP A 88 -12.10 9.33 -4.55
CA ASP A 88 -13.42 9.93 -4.27
C ASP A 88 -14.54 8.86 -4.22
N LEU A 89 -14.36 7.73 -4.88
CA LEU A 89 -15.32 6.62 -4.88
C LEU A 89 -15.09 5.64 -3.72
N CYS A 90 -13.85 5.36 -3.44
CA CYS A 90 -13.42 4.45 -2.39
C CYS A 90 -11.98 4.80 -2.00
N SER A 91 -11.64 4.79 -0.72
CA SER A 91 -10.31 5.16 -0.22
C SER A 91 -9.21 4.35 -0.90
N LEU A 92 -8.42 5.01 -1.77
CA LEU A 92 -7.30 4.43 -2.50
C LEU A 92 -6.01 4.69 -1.75
N LYS A 93 -5.22 3.66 -1.52
CA LYS A 93 -3.97 3.71 -0.75
C LYS A 93 -2.78 3.35 -1.62
N LEU A 94 -1.64 3.99 -1.35
CA LEU A 94 -0.36 3.66 -1.98
C LEU A 94 0.35 2.59 -1.15
N SER A 95 0.89 1.56 -1.79
CA SER A 95 1.72 0.54 -1.14
C SER A 95 3.19 0.96 -1.15
N GLY A 96 3.76 1.19 0.04
CA GLY A 96 5.16 1.59 0.19
C GLY A 96 5.49 2.86 -0.59
N THR A 97 6.50 2.81 -1.44
CA THR A 97 6.90 3.91 -2.35
C THR A 97 6.20 3.84 -3.71
N GLY A 98 5.22 2.96 -3.88
CA GLY A 98 4.49 2.75 -5.14
C GLY A 98 5.28 1.82 -6.09
N SER A 99 4.80 1.64 -7.30
CA SER A 99 3.61 2.25 -7.92
C SER A 99 2.30 1.52 -7.59
N THR A 100 2.37 0.35 -6.96
CA THR A 100 1.17 -0.41 -6.57
C THR A 100 0.29 0.40 -5.63
N MET A 101 -1.00 0.44 -5.93
CA MET A 101 -2.04 1.02 -5.10
C MET A 101 -3.05 -0.05 -4.73
N PHE A 102 -3.86 0.20 -3.71
CA PHE A 102 -4.84 -0.78 -3.29
C PHE A 102 -6.07 -0.17 -2.61
N PHE A 103 -7.19 -0.86 -2.78
CA PHE A 103 -8.40 -0.66 -1.98
C PHE A 103 -8.52 -1.76 -0.94
N VAL A 104 -9.10 -1.41 0.21
CA VAL A 104 -9.52 -2.38 1.23
C VAL A 104 -11.04 -2.41 1.23
N TYR A 105 -11.63 -3.60 1.19
CA TYR A 105 -13.08 -3.79 1.17
C TYR A 105 -13.47 -5.08 1.90
N GLU A 106 -14.69 -5.19 2.33
CA GLU A 106 -15.27 -6.42 2.89
C GLU A 106 -16.24 -7.07 1.89
N ASN A 107 -17.05 -6.26 1.22
CA ASN A 107 -18.05 -6.70 0.25
C ASN A 107 -17.74 -6.12 -1.14
N LYS A 108 -17.91 -6.92 -2.19
CA LYS A 108 -17.65 -6.48 -3.57
C LYS A 108 -18.48 -5.27 -4.00
N SER A 109 -19.69 -5.10 -3.45
CA SER A 109 -20.54 -3.93 -3.72
C SER A 109 -19.87 -2.59 -3.40
N GLU A 110 -18.94 -2.56 -2.44
CA GLU A 110 -18.20 -1.35 -2.04
C GLU A 110 -17.28 -0.84 -3.15
N ILE A 111 -16.78 -1.73 -4.01
CA ILE A 111 -15.80 -1.41 -5.06
C ILE A 111 -16.36 -1.54 -6.48
N GLU A 112 -17.64 -1.90 -6.67
CA GLU A 112 -18.23 -2.11 -8.01
C GLU A 112 -18.15 -0.86 -8.89
N LYS A 113 -18.46 0.31 -8.33
CA LYS A 113 -18.37 1.59 -9.07
C LYS A 113 -16.93 1.93 -9.43
N THR A 114 -16.01 1.64 -8.51
CA THR A 114 -14.58 1.86 -8.66
C THR A 114 -14.00 0.97 -9.77
N LEU A 115 -14.38 -0.31 -9.81
CA LEU A 115 -13.93 -1.26 -10.84
C LEU A 115 -14.20 -0.74 -12.27
N LYS A 116 -15.37 -0.13 -12.48
CA LYS A 116 -15.76 0.43 -13.78
C LYS A 116 -14.97 1.67 -14.19
N LYS A 117 -14.26 2.30 -13.25
CA LYS A 117 -13.48 3.52 -13.45
C LYS A 117 -11.97 3.27 -13.51
N ILE A 118 -11.52 2.04 -13.22
CA ILE A 118 -10.10 1.67 -13.36
C ILE A 118 -9.73 1.77 -14.84
N PRO A 119 -8.66 2.51 -15.20
CA PRO A 119 -8.21 2.58 -16.59
C PRO A 119 -7.90 1.20 -17.14
N SER A 120 -8.34 0.90 -18.37
CA SER A 120 -8.14 -0.41 -19.01
C SER A 120 -6.67 -0.82 -19.15
N LYS A 121 -5.76 0.15 -19.20
CA LYS A 121 -4.32 -0.07 -19.23
C LYS A 121 -3.73 -0.49 -17.88
N TRP A 122 -4.45 -0.33 -16.77
CA TRP A 122 -3.98 -0.73 -15.45
C TRP A 122 -4.35 -2.18 -15.19
N ARG A 123 -3.37 -2.97 -14.83
CA ARG A 123 -3.62 -4.32 -14.33
C ARG A 123 -4.17 -4.25 -12.91
N HIS A 124 -4.98 -5.22 -12.53
CA HIS A 124 -5.47 -5.34 -11.16
C HIS A 124 -5.56 -6.80 -10.73
N SER A 125 -5.58 -7.03 -9.43
CA SER A 125 -5.71 -8.35 -8.83
C SER A 125 -6.50 -8.29 -7.52
N PHE A 126 -7.38 -9.27 -7.32
CA PHE A 126 -8.06 -9.47 -6.04
C PHE A 126 -7.20 -10.34 -5.14
N CYS A 127 -7.02 -9.92 -3.89
CA CYS A 127 -6.19 -10.62 -2.91
C CYS A 127 -6.92 -10.73 -1.57
N GLU A 128 -6.60 -11.79 -0.84
CA GLU A 128 -7.04 -12.00 0.55
C GLU A 128 -5.80 -12.13 1.44
N PRO A 129 -5.86 -11.65 2.69
CA PRO A 129 -4.75 -11.79 3.62
C PRO A 129 -4.54 -13.27 3.97
N LEU A 130 -3.29 -13.67 4.00
CA LEU A 130 -2.88 -14.98 4.51
C LEU A 130 -2.67 -14.90 6.03
N GLN A 131 -2.98 -15.97 6.75
CA GLN A 131 -2.69 -16.07 8.18
C GLN A 131 -1.22 -16.46 8.44
N CYS A 132 -0.62 -17.18 7.51
CA CYS A 132 0.79 -17.55 7.53
C CYS A 132 1.33 -17.67 6.11
N SER A 133 2.64 -17.57 5.98
CA SER A 133 3.32 -17.79 4.71
C SER A 133 3.16 -19.23 4.24
N PRO A 134 2.81 -19.48 2.97
CA PRO A 134 2.81 -20.85 2.42
C PRO A 134 4.18 -21.54 2.54
N LEU A 135 5.28 -20.77 2.63
CA LEU A 135 6.62 -21.33 2.80
C LEU A 135 6.79 -22.11 4.10
N LEU A 136 6.02 -21.80 5.14
CA LEU A 136 6.09 -22.55 6.42
C LEU A 136 5.67 -24.01 6.26
N THR A 137 4.84 -24.33 5.27
CA THR A 137 4.43 -25.73 5.02
C THR A 137 5.55 -26.58 4.41
N TYR A 138 6.59 -25.96 3.88
CA TYR A 138 7.77 -26.66 3.34
C TYR A 138 8.90 -26.82 4.37
N LEU A 139 8.78 -26.21 5.55
CA LEU A 139 9.78 -26.25 6.61
C LEU A 139 9.43 -27.25 7.72
N THR A 140 8.27 -27.86 7.62
CA THR A 140 7.77 -28.93 8.52
C THR A 140 7.73 -30.25 7.78
#